data_5f502c1621929bcc04f8be9c50fb7f47
#
_entry.id   5f502c1621929bcc04f8be9c50fb7f47
#
_cell.length_a   1.000
_cell.length_b   1.000
_cell.length_c   1.000
_cell.angle_alpha   90.00
_cell.angle_beta   90.00
_cell.angle_gamma   90.00
#
_symmetry.space_group_name_H-M   'P 1'
#
loop_
_entity.id
_entity.type
_entity.pdbx_description
1 polymer ?
#
loop_
_entity_poly.entity_id
_entity_poly.type
_entity_poly.pdbx_seq_one_letter_code
_entity_poly.pdbx_strand_id
1 'polypeptide(L)'
;MDAIPTRVTIGKRHYWIHQKPRKKGLHGRVYFGTRAIVIHNNPDKAVDRNTFRHEITHAILFEMGTSQFRDERFVTEFADKLSGAIDSAIFE
;
A
#
# COMPACT_ATOMS: atom_id res chain seq x y z
N MET A 1 8.03 3.84 11.83
CA MET A 1 8.91 2.89 11.16
C MET A 1 8.95 3.23 9.67
N ASP A 2 10.15 3.45 9.15
CA ASP A 2 10.32 3.91 7.78
C ASP A 2 10.59 2.77 6.79
N ALA A 3 10.90 1.59 7.31
CA ALA A 3 11.18 0.44 6.46
C ALA A 3 9.90 -0.11 5.84
N ILE A 4 9.98 -0.41 4.54
CA ILE A 4 8.91 -1.09 3.83
C ILE A 4 9.19 -2.58 3.92
N PRO A 5 8.23 -3.41 4.35
CA PRO A 5 8.47 -4.85 4.46
C PRO A 5 8.64 -5.50 3.09
N THR A 6 9.24 -6.68 3.06
CA THR A 6 9.38 -7.44 1.82
C THR A 6 8.19 -8.38 1.59
N ARG A 7 7.42 -8.65 2.62
CA ARG A 7 6.23 -9.50 2.55
C ARG A 7 5.23 -9.10 3.61
N VAL A 8 3.95 -9.15 3.26
CA VAL A 8 2.84 -9.05 4.21
C VAL A 8 1.89 -10.20 3.99
N THR A 9 1.14 -10.55 5.03
CA THR A 9 0.12 -11.58 4.96
C THR A 9 -1.24 -10.94 5.19
N ILE A 10 -2.13 -11.12 4.23
CA ILE A 10 -3.50 -10.61 4.31
C ILE A 10 -4.41 -11.82 4.37
N GLY A 11 -5.00 -12.05 5.55
CA GLY A 11 -5.70 -13.31 5.81
C GLY A 11 -4.73 -14.47 5.70
N LYS A 12 -4.92 -15.36 4.72
CA LYS A 12 -4.03 -16.50 4.47
C LYS A 12 -3.15 -16.31 3.23
N ARG A 13 -3.18 -15.12 2.62
CA ARG A 13 -2.47 -14.86 1.36
C ARG A 13 -1.25 -13.99 1.59
N HIS A 14 -0.14 -14.38 0.98
CA HIS A 14 1.10 -13.61 1.03
C HIS A 14 1.17 -12.66 -0.15
N TYR A 15 1.55 -11.41 0.15
CA TYR A 15 1.86 -10.40 -0.87
C TYR A 15 3.33 -10.06 -0.75
N TRP A 16 4.03 -10.12 -1.87
CA TRP A 16 5.45 -9.81 -1.95
C TRP A 16 5.62 -8.37 -2.37
N ILE A 17 6.45 -7.61 -1.66
CA ILE A 17 6.67 -6.20 -1.93
C ILE A 17 8.04 -6.03 -2.58
N HIS A 18 8.05 -5.43 -3.76
CA HIS A 18 9.27 -5.17 -4.53
C HIS A 18 9.47 -3.67 -4.63
N GLN A 19 10.64 -3.20 -4.21
CA GLN A 19 11.02 -1.81 -4.37
C GLN A 19 11.85 -1.68 -5.63
N LYS A 20 11.47 -0.74 -6.49
CA LYS A 20 12.11 -0.50 -7.79
C LYS A 20 12.54 0.97 -7.90
N PRO A 21 13.46 1.29 -8.81
CA PRO A 21 13.86 2.67 -9.05
C PRO A 21 12.67 3.56 -9.36
N ARG A 22 12.82 4.85 -9.06
CA ARG A 22 11.81 5.86 -9.33
C ARG A 22 11.36 5.81 -10.78
N LYS A 23 10.05 5.93 -10.97
CA LYS A 23 9.43 6.02 -12.29
C LYS A 23 8.48 7.20 -12.32
N LYS A 24 8.68 8.11 -13.28
CA LYS A 24 7.86 9.30 -13.41
C LYS A 24 6.38 8.93 -13.61
N GLY A 25 5.52 9.55 -12.81
CA GLY A 25 4.09 9.38 -12.94
C GLY A 25 3.53 8.09 -12.32
N LEU A 26 4.38 7.26 -11.71
CA LEU A 26 3.94 6.03 -11.08
C LEU A 26 4.64 5.83 -9.73
N HIS A 27 3.86 5.77 -8.66
CA HIS A 27 4.39 5.53 -7.32
C HIS A 27 4.35 4.05 -6.92
N GLY A 28 3.31 3.33 -7.30
CA GLY A 28 3.18 1.93 -6.96
C GLY A 28 2.05 1.24 -7.71
N ARG A 29 2.00 -0.08 -7.56
CA ARG A 29 0.99 -0.90 -8.23
C ARG A 29 0.81 -2.23 -7.52
N VAL A 30 -0.42 -2.75 -7.52
CA VAL A 30 -0.73 -4.11 -7.09
C VAL A 30 -0.99 -4.98 -8.31
N TYR A 31 -0.36 -6.14 -8.33
CA TYR A 31 -0.63 -7.20 -9.30
C TYR A 31 -1.40 -8.30 -8.58
N PHE A 32 -2.72 -8.26 -8.70
CA PHE A 32 -3.60 -9.13 -7.91
C PHE A 32 -3.43 -10.61 -8.24
N GLY A 33 -3.19 -10.93 -9.51
CA GLY A 33 -3.04 -12.31 -9.95
C GLY A 33 -1.83 -13.02 -9.34
N THR A 34 -0.72 -12.31 -9.21
CA THR A 34 0.52 -12.85 -8.64
C THR A 34 0.71 -12.45 -7.17
N ARG A 35 -0.15 -11.61 -6.64
CA ARG A 35 -0.06 -11.04 -5.30
C ARG A 35 1.29 -10.38 -5.05
N ALA A 36 1.66 -9.50 -5.95
CA ALA A 36 2.86 -8.69 -5.85
C ALA A 36 2.48 -7.21 -5.75
N ILE A 37 3.24 -6.47 -4.95
CA ILE A 37 3.12 -5.02 -4.83
C ILE A 37 4.46 -4.44 -5.24
N VAL A 38 4.43 -3.49 -6.16
CA VAL A 38 5.63 -2.77 -6.60
C VAL A 38 5.55 -1.34 -6.08
N ILE A 39 6.62 -0.90 -5.44
CA ILE A 39 6.79 0.49 -5.00
C ILE A 39 7.95 1.07 -5.79
N HIS A 40 7.68 2.14 -6.52
CA HIS A 40 8.73 2.91 -7.20
C HIS A 40 9.25 3.95 -6.23
N ASN A 41 10.48 3.79 -5.78
CA ASN A 41 11.05 4.58 -4.70
C ASN A 41 11.07 6.06 -5.03
N ASN A 42 10.75 6.86 -4.02
CA ASN A 42 10.82 8.31 -4.05
C ASN A 42 11.94 8.76 -3.12
N PRO A 43 12.62 9.88 -3.40
CA PRO A 43 13.60 10.44 -2.45
C PRO A 43 12.98 10.71 -1.09
N ASP A 44 11.71 11.09 -1.03
CA ASP A 44 10.98 11.27 0.22
C ASP A 44 10.38 9.94 0.68
N LYS A 45 10.92 9.39 1.76
CA LYS A 45 10.48 8.11 2.32
C LYS A 45 9.05 8.13 2.84
N ALA A 46 8.52 9.29 3.19
CA ALA A 46 7.13 9.42 3.57
C ALA A 46 6.20 9.12 2.39
N VAL A 47 6.61 9.49 1.18
CA VAL A 47 5.86 9.16 -0.05
C VAL A 47 5.82 7.64 -0.24
N ASP A 48 6.95 6.96 -0.08
CA ASP A 48 7.02 5.49 -0.22
C ASP A 48 6.13 4.80 0.80
N ARG A 49 6.14 5.25 2.05
CA ARG A 49 5.30 4.70 3.11
C ARG A 49 3.82 4.86 2.77
N ASN A 50 3.42 6.04 2.32
CA ASN A 50 2.03 6.30 1.95
C ASN A 50 1.62 5.50 0.72
N THR A 51 2.51 5.35 -0.25
CA THR A 51 2.29 4.50 -1.41
C THR A 51 2.06 3.06 -0.99
N PHE A 52 2.90 2.54 -0.11
CA PHE A 52 2.74 1.18 0.41
C PHE A 52 1.37 1.00 1.06
N ARG A 53 0.95 1.93 1.91
CA ARG A 53 -0.36 1.85 2.58
C ARG A 53 -1.53 1.92 1.60
N HIS A 54 -1.39 2.72 0.54
CA HIS A 54 -2.36 2.82 -0.54
C HIS A 54 -2.51 1.48 -1.26
N GLU A 55 -1.38 0.89 -1.67
CA GLU A 55 -1.40 -0.40 -2.39
C GLU A 55 -1.89 -1.54 -1.50
N ILE A 56 -1.52 -1.56 -0.23
CA ILE A 56 -2.03 -2.55 0.73
C ILE A 56 -3.54 -2.44 0.88
N THR A 57 -4.09 -1.23 0.85
CA THR A 57 -5.54 -1.03 0.91
C THR A 57 -6.24 -1.70 -0.29
N HIS A 58 -5.70 -1.53 -1.50
CA HIS A 58 -6.21 -2.24 -2.68
C HIS A 58 -6.19 -3.75 -2.46
N ALA A 59 -5.07 -4.28 -1.96
CA ALA A 59 -4.89 -5.71 -1.75
C ALA A 59 -5.86 -6.26 -0.69
N ILE A 60 -6.05 -5.55 0.40
CA ILE A 60 -6.98 -5.95 1.47
C ILE A 60 -8.42 -6.02 0.91
N LEU A 61 -8.83 -5.01 0.19
CA LEU A 61 -10.18 -4.96 -0.38
C LEU A 61 -10.39 -6.08 -1.41
N PHE A 62 -9.35 -6.40 -2.19
CA PHE A 62 -9.40 -7.52 -3.12
C PHE A 62 -9.58 -8.84 -2.37
N GLU A 63 -8.81 -9.09 -1.31
CA GLU A 63 -8.91 -10.34 -0.54
C GLU A 63 -10.23 -10.43 0.23
N MET A 64 -10.87 -9.31 0.53
CA MET A 64 -12.21 -9.27 1.13
C MET A 64 -13.31 -9.58 0.10
N GLY A 65 -12.99 -9.60 -1.18
CA GLY A 65 -13.97 -9.87 -2.24
C GLY A 65 -14.90 -8.70 -2.54
N THR A 66 -14.58 -7.49 -2.09
CA THR A 66 -15.40 -6.31 -2.39
C THR A 66 -14.98 -5.66 -3.69
N SER A 67 -15.96 -5.18 -4.46
CA SER A 67 -15.69 -4.48 -5.72
C SER A 67 -14.93 -3.16 -5.53
N GLN A 68 -14.89 -2.64 -4.33
CA GLN A 68 -14.20 -1.38 -4.02
C GLN A 68 -12.68 -1.46 -4.19
N PHE A 69 -12.13 -2.66 -4.36
CA PHE A 69 -10.68 -2.79 -4.57
C PHE A 69 -10.18 -2.06 -5.82
N ARG A 70 -11.06 -1.72 -6.77
CA ARG A 70 -10.73 -0.97 -7.98
C ARG A 70 -11.13 0.50 -7.90
N ASP A 71 -11.74 0.92 -6.81
CA ASP A 71 -12.21 2.30 -6.65
C ASP A 71 -11.08 3.16 -6.11
N GLU A 72 -10.34 3.84 -7.01
CA GLU A 72 -9.20 4.69 -6.64
C GLU A 72 -9.58 5.81 -5.68
N ARG A 73 -10.75 6.40 -5.85
CA ARG A 73 -11.20 7.47 -4.96
C ARG A 73 -11.43 6.95 -3.55
N PHE A 74 -12.12 5.82 -3.42
CA PHE A 74 -12.35 5.20 -2.12
C PHE A 74 -11.03 4.78 -1.47
N VAL A 75 -10.16 4.11 -2.23
CA VAL A 75 -8.88 3.62 -1.73
C VAL A 75 -7.99 4.78 -1.27
N THR A 76 -7.91 5.84 -2.07
CA THR A 76 -7.12 7.03 -1.70
C THR A 76 -7.63 7.65 -0.41
N GLU A 77 -8.92 7.86 -0.29
CA GLU A 77 -9.52 8.47 0.90
C GLU A 77 -9.33 7.58 2.13
N PHE A 78 -9.59 6.28 1.99
CA PHE A 78 -9.42 5.34 3.09
C PHE A 78 -7.96 5.26 3.55
N ALA A 79 -7.02 5.10 2.62
CA ALA A 79 -5.60 4.99 2.93
C ALA A 79 -5.06 6.26 3.58
N ASP A 80 -5.50 7.43 3.12
CA ASP A 80 -5.09 8.71 3.72
C ASP A 80 -5.59 8.85 5.15
N LYS A 81 -6.83 8.48 5.42
CA LYS A 81 -7.40 8.51 6.77
C LYS A 81 -6.70 7.53 7.68
N LEU A 82 -6.44 6.31 7.18
CA LEU A 82 -5.72 5.28 7.94
C LEU A 82 -4.30 5.74 8.28
N SER A 83 -3.58 6.29 7.30
CA SER A 83 -2.22 6.79 7.50
C SER A 83 -2.21 7.93 8.51
N GLY A 84 -3.14 8.86 8.40
CA GLY A 84 -3.25 9.97 9.34
C GLY A 84 -3.53 9.47 10.76
N ALA A 85 -4.40 8.50 10.91
CA ALA A 85 -4.73 7.92 12.22
C ALA A 85 -3.52 7.23 12.84
N ILE A 86 -2.80 6.42 12.07
CA ILE A 86 -1.61 5.71 12.56
C ILE A 86 -0.49 6.70 12.91
N ASP A 87 -0.22 7.66 12.03
CA ASP A 87 0.90 8.59 12.19
C ASP A 87 0.65 9.60 13.32
N SER A 88 -0.60 9.87 13.67
CA SER A 88 -0.94 10.78 14.77
C SER A 88 -1.17 10.05 16.11
N ALA A 89 -1.07 8.72 16.13
CA ALA A 89 -1.34 7.96 17.34
C ALA A 89 -0.36 8.33 18.46
N ILE A 90 -0.92 8.48 19.67
CA ILE A 90 -0.15 8.78 20.88
C ILE A 90 -0.25 7.56 21.79
N PHE A 91 0.92 7.06 22.20
CA PHE A 91 1.00 5.90 23.09
C PHE A 91 1.37 6.38 24.48
N GLU A 92 0.48 6.15 25.45
CA GLU A 92 0.63 6.61 26.84
C GLU A 92 0.77 5.44 27.81
#